data_d6fe794699892ec0a3161cccde66a530
#
_entry.id   d6fe794699892ec0a3161cccde66a530
#
_cell.length_a   1.000
_cell.length_b   1.000
_cell.length_c   1.000
_cell.angle_alpha   90.00
_cell.angle_beta   90.00
_cell.angle_gamma   90.00
#
_symmetry.space_group_name_H-M   'P 1'
#
loop_
_entity.id
_entity.type
_entity.pdbx_description
1 polymer ?
#
loop_
_entity_poly.entity_id
_entity_poly.type
_entity_poly.pdbx_seq_one_letter_code
_entity_poly.pdbx_strand_id
1 'polypeptide(L)'
;MYDVQITDYPILHEGMLCKGICDSENQVIQLASDLTEQNLERVWLHELLHAIQMDRSLDLGEQTEIIIDEMAKGLHQVINDNLGIFVRTK
;
A
#
# COMPACT_ATOMS: atom_id res chain seq x y z
N MET A 1 -6.08 -13.95 2.42
CA MET A 1 -6.42 -12.70 1.74
C MET A 1 -6.38 -11.53 2.73
N TYR A 2 -5.84 -10.39 2.32
CA TYR A 2 -5.76 -9.22 3.19
C TYR A 2 -7.08 -8.49 3.27
N ASP A 3 -7.43 -8.05 4.48
CA ASP A 3 -8.57 -7.17 4.71
C ASP A 3 -8.06 -5.73 4.70
N VAL A 4 -8.73 -4.86 3.95
CA VAL A 4 -8.34 -3.46 3.83
C VAL A 4 -9.30 -2.60 4.63
N GLN A 5 -8.76 -1.81 5.56
CA GLN A 5 -9.55 -0.98 6.46
C GLN A 5 -9.12 0.48 6.31
N ILE A 6 -10.09 1.37 6.18
CA ILE A 6 -9.84 2.82 6.24
C ILE A 6 -10.24 3.27 7.65
N THR A 7 -9.31 3.87 8.36
CA THR A 7 -9.50 4.18 9.77
C THR A 7 -9.52 5.68 10.03
N ASP A 8 -10.37 6.08 10.99
CA ASP A 8 -10.48 7.48 11.43
C ASP A 8 -9.56 7.80 12.60
N TYR A 9 -8.94 6.78 13.18
CA TYR A 9 -8.03 6.96 14.30
C TYR A 9 -6.58 6.94 13.82
N PRO A 10 -5.65 7.53 14.60
CA PRO A 10 -4.25 7.53 14.20
C PRO A 10 -3.67 6.12 14.08
N ILE A 11 -2.92 5.90 13.01
CA ILE A 11 -2.19 4.65 12.81
C ILE A 11 -0.78 4.86 13.34
N LEU A 12 -0.41 4.12 14.38
CA LEU A 12 0.90 4.23 15.01
C LEU A 12 1.71 2.96 14.79
N HIS A 13 2.96 3.12 14.42
CA HIS A 13 3.92 2.03 14.30
C HIS A 13 5.21 2.47 14.98
N GLU A 14 5.62 1.74 16.00
CA GLU A 14 6.79 2.07 16.81
C GLU A 14 6.76 3.51 17.34
N GLY A 15 5.56 3.96 17.75
CA GLY A 15 5.36 5.29 18.28
C GLY A 15 5.31 6.40 17.25
N MET A 16 5.41 6.08 15.96
CA MET A 16 5.36 7.06 14.89
C MET A 16 4.04 7.01 14.15
N LEU A 17 3.53 8.20 13.79
CA LEU A 17 2.30 8.33 13.03
C LEU A 17 2.53 7.91 11.58
N CYS A 18 1.70 7.00 11.07
CA CYS A 18 1.79 6.47 9.72
C CYS A 18 0.53 6.77 8.93
N LYS A 19 0.66 6.86 7.61
CA LYS A 19 -0.47 7.03 6.70
C LYS A 19 -1.13 5.70 6.36
N GLY A 20 -0.39 4.61 6.49
CA GLY A 20 -0.89 3.26 6.30
C GLY A 20 0.04 2.26 6.94
N ILE A 21 -0.45 1.06 7.15
CA ILE A 21 0.34 -0.03 7.71
C ILE A 21 -0.15 -1.37 7.16
N CYS A 22 0.79 -2.29 6.99
CA CYS A 22 0.50 -3.66 6.57
C CYS A 22 0.84 -4.61 7.72
N ASP A 23 -0.17 -5.33 8.21
CA ASP A 23 0.00 -6.34 9.24
C ASP A 23 -0.10 -7.72 8.58
N SER A 24 1.05 -8.35 8.35
CA SER A 24 1.10 -9.63 7.66
C SER A 24 0.60 -10.79 8.53
N GLU A 25 0.75 -10.71 9.83
CA GLU A 25 0.27 -11.77 10.73
C GLU A 25 -1.25 -11.88 10.71
N ASN A 26 -1.94 -10.74 10.79
CA ASN A 26 -3.40 -10.70 10.79
C ASN A 26 -3.99 -10.47 9.41
N GLN A 27 -3.14 -10.31 8.41
CA GLN A 27 -3.53 -10.05 7.02
C GLN A 27 -4.47 -8.84 6.89
N VAL A 28 -4.05 -7.74 7.48
CA VAL A 28 -4.81 -6.48 7.48
C VAL A 28 -3.93 -5.35 6.93
N ILE A 29 -4.51 -4.54 6.05
CA ILE A 29 -3.91 -3.27 5.62
C ILE A 29 -4.81 -2.16 6.13
N GLN A 30 -4.25 -1.22 6.89
CA GLN A 30 -4.98 -0.07 7.38
C GLN A 30 -4.50 1.19 6.67
N LEU A 31 -5.43 2.04 6.29
CA LEU A 31 -5.15 3.29 5.59
C LEU A 31 -5.83 4.44 6.34
N ALA A 32 -5.15 5.57 6.45
CA ALA A 32 -5.70 6.75 7.13
C ALA A 32 -6.82 7.37 6.30
N SER A 33 -7.92 7.73 6.94
CA SER A 33 -9.08 8.27 6.25
C SER A 33 -8.94 9.74 5.81
N ASP A 34 -7.94 10.45 6.34
CA ASP A 34 -7.71 11.85 6.05
C ASP A 34 -6.84 12.10 4.81
N LEU A 35 -6.48 11.03 4.10
CA LEU A 35 -5.67 11.15 2.89
C LEU A 35 -6.53 11.65 1.72
N THR A 36 -5.91 12.44 0.82
CA THR A 36 -6.53 12.75 -0.47
C THR A 36 -6.69 11.47 -1.28
N GLU A 37 -7.59 11.49 -2.26
CA GLU A 37 -7.83 10.30 -3.09
C GLU A 37 -6.55 9.77 -3.73
N GLN A 38 -5.72 10.66 -4.30
CA GLN A 38 -4.46 10.25 -4.92
C GLN A 38 -3.47 9.69 -3.90
N ASN A 39 -3.37 10.33 -2.74
CA ASN A 39 -2.49 9.83 -1.69
C ASN A 39 -2.97 8.51 -1.13
N LEU A 40 -4.28 8.32 -1.00
CA LEU A 40 -4.87 7.06 -0.56
C LEU A 40 -4.48 5.93 -1.51
N GLU A 41 -4.59 6.15 -2.82
CA GLU A 41 -4.21 5.16 -3.82
C GLU A 41 -2.71 4.81 -3.74
N ARG A 42 -1.86 5.81 -3.57
CA ARG A 42 -0.41 5.59 -3.47
C ARG A 42 -0.03 4.83 -2.20
N VAL A 43 -0.62 5.19 -1.07
CA VAL A 43 -0.38 4.49 0.19
C VAL A 43 -0.90 3.06 0.10
N TRP A 44 -2.08 2.87 -0.50
CA TRP A 44 -2.64 1.54 -0.74
C TRP A 44 -1.69 0.66 -1.54
N LEU A 45 -1.16 1.17 -2.65
CA LEU A 45 -0.22 0.41 -3.48
C LEU A 45 1.07 0.09 -2.74
N HIS A 46 1.56 1.04 -1.94
CA HIS A 46 2.75 0.83 -1.12
C HIS A 46 2.54 -0.34 -0.15
N GLU A 47 1.43 -0.33 0.59
CA GLU A 47 1.14 -1.40 1.55
C GLU A 47 0.82 -2.72 0.85
N LEU A 48 0.16 -2.67 -0.30
CA LEU A 48 -0.11 -3.87 -1.10
C LEU A 48 1.18 -4.55 -1.55
N LEU A 49 2.17 -3.76 -1.99
CA LEU A 49 3.46 -4.31 -2.39
C LEU A 49 4.22 -4.91 -1.21
N HIS A 50 4.11 -4.32 -0.02
CA HIS A 50 4.63 -4.94 1.20
C HIS A 50 3.95 -6.28 1.48
N ALA A 51 2.63 -6.34 1.31
CA ALA A 51 1.89 -7.58 1.52
C ALA A 51 2.37 -8.68 0.55
N ILE A 52 2.54 -8.33 -0.71
CA ILE A 52 3.04 -9.29 -1.71
C ILE A 52 4.44 -9.74 -1.36
N GLN A 53 5.30 -8.80 -1.00
CA GLN A 53 6.69 -9.10 -0.64
C GLN A 53 6.75 -10.05 0.54
N MET A 54 5.94 -9.83 1.57
CA MET A 54 5.91 -10.69 2.75
C MET A 54 5.29 -12.05 2.46
N ASP A 55 4.17 -12.09 1.74
CA ASP A 55 3.49 -13.35 1.41
C ASP A 55 4.33 -14.25 0.52
N ARG A 56 5.14 -13.66 -0.35
CA ARG A 56 6.03 -14.40 -1.24
C ARG A 56 7.41 -14.64 -0.64
N SER A 57 7.64 -14.18 0.57
CA SER A 57 8.94 -14.29 1.25
C SER A 57 10.08 -13.75 0.42
N LEU A 58 9.85 -12.61 -0.24
CA LEU A 58 10.87 -11.97 -1.07
C LEU A 58 11.83 -11.17 -0.20
N ASP A 59 13.11 -11.44 -0.35
CA ASP A 59 14.16 -10.69 0.33
C ASP A 59 14.70 -9.62 -0.62
N LEU A 60 14.31 -8.37 -0.37
CA LEU A 60 14.77 -7.22 -1.16
C LEU A 60 15.96 -6.52 -0.51
N GLY A 61 16.44 -7.03 0.64
CA GLY A 61 17.59 -6.50 1.34
C GLY A 61 17.32 -5.21 2.09
N GLU A 62 18.38 -4.46 2.35
CA GLU A 62 18.32 -3.22 3.13
C GLU A 62 17.57 -2.10 2.39
N GLN A 63 17.40 -2.23 1.09
CA GLN A 63 16.76 -1.22 0.25
C GLN A 63 15.25 -1.46 0.10
N THR A 64 14.67 -2.36 0.88
CA THR A 64 13.27 -2.77 0.73
C THR A 64 12.31 -1.58 0.68
N GLU A 65 12.42 -0.64 1.62
CA GLU A 65 11.51 0.52 1.65
C GLU A 65 11.64 1.39 0.41
N ILE A 66 12.86 1.61 -0.06
CA ILE A 66 13.10 2.42 -1.27
C ILE A 66 12.52 1.72 -2.49
N ILE A 67 12.77 0.42 -2.62
CA ILE A 67 12.28 -0.38 -3.75
C ILE A 67 10.75 -0.36 -3.77
N ILE A 68 10.11 -0.65 -2.64
CA ILE A 68 8.65 -0.68 -2.52
C ILE A 68 8.06 0.69 -2.85
N ASP A 69 8.64 1.76 -2.30
CA ASP A 69 8.13 3.11 -2.50
C ASP A 69 8.22 3.53 -3.98
N GLU A 70 9.35 3.27 -4.62
CA GLU A 70 9.52 3.62 -6.04
C GLU A 70 8.66 2.77 -6.95
N MET A 71 8.47 1.49 -6.64
CA MET A 71 7.57 0.62 -7.39
C MET A 71 6.12 1.05 -7.23
N ALA A 72 5.72 1.46 -6.03
CA ALA A 72 4.36 1.95 -5.80
C ALA A 72 4.07 3.22 -6.61
N LYS A 73 5.02 4.15 -6.63
CA LYS A 73 4.89 5.38 -7.42
C LYS A 73 4.78 5.08 -8.92
N GLY A 74 5.65 4.22 -9.42
CA GLY A 74 5.65 3.84 -10.83
C GLY A 74 4.36 3.12 -11.22
N LEU A 75 3.92 2.18 -10.38
CA LEU A 75 2.70 1.44 -10.63
C LEU A 75 1.47 2.34 -10.59
N HIS A 76 1.41 3.29 -9.65
CA HIS A 76 0.33 4.26 -9.58
C HIS A 76 0.23 5.08 -10.88
N GLN A 77 1.37 5.52 -11.40
CA GLN A 77 1.41 6.26 -12.67
C GLN A 77 0.91 5.41 -13.83
N VAL A 78 1.40 4.17 -13.93
CA VAL A 78 1.00 3.25 -15.00
C VAL A 78 -0.50 2.98 -14.96
N ILE A 79 -1.06 2.75 -13.78
CA ILE A 79 -2.49 2.49 -13.63
C ILE A 79 -3.31 3.72 -14.06
N ASN A 80 -2.91 4.91 -13.61
CA ASN A 80 -3.63 6.14 -13.96
C ASN A 80 -3.56 6.45 -15.47
N ASP A 81 -2.43 6.16 -16.10
CA ASP A 81 -2.27 6.40 -17.52
C ASP A 81 -3.00 5.35 -18.37
N ASN A 82 -3.37 4.22 -17.79
CA ASN A 82 -3.94 3.08 -18.52
C ASN A 82 -5.17 2.50 -17.83
N LEU A 83 -6.04 3.36 -17.32
CA LEU A 83 -7.21 2.92 -16.56
C LEU A 83 -8.11 1.94 -17.31
N GLY A 84 -8.21 2.09 -18.64
CA GLY A 84 -9.03 1.19 -19.43
C GLY A 84 -8.58 -0.26 -19.42
N ILE A 85 -7.30 -0.50 -19.09
CA ILE A 85 -6.76 -1.85 -18.96
C ILE A 85 -7.01 -2.42 -17.56
N PHE A 86 -6.85 -1.58 -16.53
CA PHE A 86 -6.94 -2.03 -15.14
C PHE A 86 -8.36 -2.02 -14.59
N VAL A 87 -9.19 -1.11 -15.06
CA VAL A 87 -10.59 -1.02 -14.65
C VAL A 87 -11.46 -1.46 -15.83
N ARG A 88 -12.05 -2.64 -15.70
CA ARG A 88 -12.91 -3.18 -16.74
C ARG A 88 -14.35 -2.81 -16.49
N THR A 89 -14.94 -2.13 -17.44
CA THR A 89 -16.38 -1.89 -17.44
C THR A 89 -17.03 -2.97 -18.31
N LYS A 90 -18.13 -3.47 -17.81
CA LYS A 90 -18.92 -4.44 -18.54
C LYS A 90 -20.00 -3.76 -19.35
#